data_5995fe33f3b6844cc0b712344233025e
#
_entry.id   5995fe33f3b6844cc0b712344233025e
#
_cell.length_a   1.000
_cell.length_b   1.000
_cell.length_c   1.000
_cell.angle_alpha   90.00
_cell.angle_beta   90.00
_cell.angle_gamma   90.00
#
_symmetry.space_group_name_H-M   'P 1'
#
loop_
_entity.id
_entity.type
_entity.pdbx_description
1 polymer ?
#
loop_
_entity_poly.entity_id
_entity_poly.type
_entity_poly.pdbx_seq_one_letter_code
_entity_poly.pdbx_strand_id
1 'polypeptide(L)'
;RAASSQEALFLLGAGTDVLVRTAQLYLVNKDISDSELAAIKKYLLNPVDSRFKDIEQPIQLEQFSESDKTIPNLDFFKDYTEADFKAYKQEHGLAMEVADLLFIQDYFKSIGRFPTETELKVLDTYWSDHCRHTTFETELKKIDFSASKFEKQLQATYDKYLAMRDELGRGDKPQTLMDMATIFGRYERANGRLDDMEVSDEINACSVEIEVDVDGVKEPWLLMFKNETHNHPTEIEPFGGAATCIGGAIRDPLSGRSYVYQAMRISGAGDITQPISETRAGKLPQQVISKTAAHGYSSYGNQIGL
;
A
#
# COMPACT_ATOMS: atom_id res chain seq x y z
N ARG A 1 4.08 -14.54 15.56
CA ARG A 1 4.39 -15.24 16.82
C ARG A 1 4.09 -16.74 16.72
N ALA A 2 2.83 -17.14 16.42
CA ALA A 2 2.47 -18.56 16.31
C ALA A 2 3.36 -19.33 15.31
N ALA A 3 3.50 -18.82 14.08
CA ALA A 3 4.34 -19.41 13.06
C ALA A 3 5.81 -19.51 13.49
N SER A 4 6.38 -18.43 14.03
CA SER A 4 7.78 -18.45 14.52
C SER A 4 7.99 -19.42 15.67
N SER A 5 7.02 -19.56 16.58
CA SER A 5 7.07 -20.55 17.65
C SER A 5 6.97 -21.98 17.12
N GLN A 6 6.15 -22.20 16.12
CA GLN A 6 6.02 -23.50 15.48
C GLN A 6 7.32 -23.90 14.74
N GLU A 7 7.91 -22.96 14.03
CA GLU A 7 9.22 -23.13 13.38
C GLU A 7 10.33 -23.43 14.38
N ALA A 8 10.40 -22.68 15.49
CA ALA A 8 11.36 -22.95 16.56
C ALA A 8 11.21 -24.35 17.15
N LEU A 9 9.97 -24.79 17.39
CA LEU A 9 9.71 -26.17 17.86
C LEU A 9 10.12 -27.23 16.84
N PHE A 10 9.89 -26.97 15.55
CA PHE A 10 10.35 -27.86 14.47
C PHE A 10 11.88 -27.96 14.46
N LEU A 11 12.60 -26.84 14.55
CA LEU A 11 14.07 -26.81 14.62
C LEU A 11 14.63 -27.53 15.86
N LEU A 12 13.86 -27.54 16.94
CA LEU A 12 14.21 -28.26 18.17
C LEU A 12 13.84 -29.77 18.13
N GLY A 13 13.35 -30.26 16.99
CA GLY A 13 13.04 -31.68 16.80
C GLY A 13 11.65 -32.11 17.26
N ALA A 14 10.72 -31.20 17.48
CA ALA A 14 9.35 -31.54 17.88
C ALA A 14 8.49 -32.18 16.79
N GLY A 15 9.02 -32.31 15.56
CA GLY A 15 8.29 -32.86 14.39
C GLY A 15 7.43 -31.82 13.66
N THR A 16 6.81 -32.23 12.56
CA THR A 16 6.00 -31.38 11.68
C THR A 16 4.54 -31.26 12.13
N ASP A 17 4.10 -32.10 13.04
CA ASP A 17 2.69 -32.21 13.44
C ASP A 17 2.31 -31.26 14.58
N VAL A 18 3.24 -30.39 15.00
CA VAL A 18 3.01 -29.42 16.05
C VAL A 18 2.31 -28.20 15.46
N LEU A 19 1.13 -27.89 15.96
CA LEU A 19 0.38 -26.69 15.59
C LEU A 19 0.37 -25.71 16.77
N VAL A 20 0.85 -24.50 16.53
CA VAL A 20 0.87 -23.43 17.53
C VAL A 20 -0.19 -22.38 17.20
N ARG A 21 -0.90 -21.93 18.21
CA ARG A 21 -1.80 -20.75 18.13
C ARG A 21 -1.47 -19.82 19.28
N THR A 22 -1.71 -18.55 19.06
CA THR A 22 -1.56 -17.53 20.10
C THR A 22 -2.87 -16.81 20.32
N ALA A 23 -3.13 -16.42 21.56
CA ALA A 23 -4.28 -15.61 21.92
C ALA A 23 -3.84 -14.49 22.87
N GLN A 24 -4.60 -13.40 22.87
CA GLN A 24 -4.43 -12.31 23.84
C GLN A 24 -5.60 -12.34 24.82
N LEU A 25 -5.29 -12.46 26.10
CA LEU A 25 -6.26 -12.43 27.18
C LEU A 25 -6.36 -11.00 27.73
N TYR A 26 -7.57 -10.48 27.78
CA TYR A 26 -7.88 -9.19 28.39
C TYR A 26 -8.64 -9.42 29.70
N LEU A 27 -8.09 -8.92 30.80
CA LEU A 27 -8.72 -8.98 32.12
C LEU A 27 -9.33 -7.62 32.43
N VAL A 28 -10.59 -7.64 32.83
CA VAL A 28 -11.33 -6.45 33.29
C VAL A 28 -11.58 -6.59 34.76
N ASN A 29 -11.23 -5.58 35.57
CA ASN A 29 -11.27 -5.61 37.03
C ASN A 29 -12.61 -5.14 37.62
N LYS A 30 -13.65 -5.09 36.82
CA LYS A 30 -15.01 -4.73 37.23
C LYS A 30 -16.04 -5.54 36.45
N ASP A 31 -17.25 -5.61 36.99
CA ASP A 31 -18.38 -6.10 36.21
C ASP A 31 -18.68 -5.15 35.05
N ILE A 32 -18.87 -5.70 33.88
CA ILE A 32 -19.19 -4.98 32.68
C ILE A 32 -20.52 -5.46 32.11
N SER A 33 -21.31 -4.54 31.56
CA SER A 33 -22.53 -4.86 30.85
C SER A 33 -22.27 -5.46 29.47
N ASP A 34 -23.25 -6.14 28.89
CA ASP A 34 -23.18 -6.67 27.53
C ASP A 34 -22.87 -5.59 26.50
N SER A 35 -23.39 -4.38 26.69
CA SER A 35 -23.12 -3.25 25.81
C SER A 35 -21.69 -2.76 25.92
N GLU A 36 -21.10 -2.72 27.12
CA GLU A 36 -19.69 -2.38 27.33
C GLU A 36 -18.79 -3.49 26.74
N LEU A 37 -19.13 -4.75 26.93
CA LEU A 37 -18.41 -5.88 26.34
C LEU A 37 -18.42 -5.80 24.80
N ALA A 38 -19.56 -5.49 24.19
CA ALA A 38 -19.68 -5.32 22.75
C ALA A 38 -18.81 -4.16 22.25
N ALA A 39 -18.78 -3.04 22.98
CA ALA A 39 -17.93 -1.90 22.64
C ALA A 39 -16.43 -2.24 22.75
N ILE A 40 -16.02 -2.96 23.79
CA ILE A 40 -14.65 -3.43 23.97
C ILE A 40 -14.24 -4.38 22.84
N LYS A 41 -15.10 -5.35 22.50
CA LYS A 41 -14.86 -6.27 21.38
C LYS A 41 -14.68 -5.51 20.06
N LYS A 42 -15.56 -4.57 19.78
CA LYS A 42 -15.48 -3.74 18.57
C LYS A 42 -14.19 -2.92 18.49
N TYR A 43 -13.68 -2.47 19.62
CA TYR A 43 -12.43 -1.70 19.68
C TYR A 43 -11.18 -2.57 19.53
N LEU A 44 -11.15 -3.73 20.19
CA LEU A 44 -9.96 -4.58 20.30
C LEU A 44 -9.82 -5.58 19.14
N LEU A 45 -10.93 -5.99 18.53
CA LEU A 45 -10.95 -7.06 17.55
C LEU A 45 -11.00 -6.49 16.14
N ASN A 46 -9.97 -6.81 15.38
CA ASN A 46 -9.99 -6.64 13.93
C ASN A 46 -10.42 -7.98 13.29
N PRO A 47 -11.60 -8.06 12.65
CA PRO A 47 -12.10 -9.33 12.09
C PRO A 47 -11.26 -9.86 10.91
N VAL A 48 -10.35 -9.05 10.37
CA VAL A 48 -9.44 -9.45 9.28
C VAL A 48 -8.32 -10.36 9.79
N ASP A 49 -7.79 -10.08 11.01
CA ASP A 49 -6.61 -10.78 11.54
C ASP A 49 -6.92 -11.60 12.80
N SER A 50 -8.07 -11.36 13.46
CA SER A 50 -8.37 -11.96 14.74
C SER A 50 -9.85 -12.25 14.93
N ARG A 51 -10.14 -13.16 15.84
CA ARG A 51 -11.50 -13.49 16.25
C ARG A 51 -11.61 -13.65 17.74
N PHE A 52 -12.81 -13.44 18.26
CA PHE A 52 -13.11 -13.74 19.64
C PHE A 52 -13.09 -15.25 19.88
N LYS A 53 -12.48 -15.65 20.99
CA LYS A 53 -12.49 -17.04 21.45
C LYS A 53 -13.01 -17.08 22.90
N ASP A 54 -13.99 -17.92 23.12
CA ASP A 54 -14.46 -18.23 24.47
C ASP A 54 -13.40 -19.10 25.17
N ILE A 55 -12.91 -18.64 26.31
CA ILE A 55 -11.86 -19.31 27.07
C ILE A 55 -12.33 -20.66 27.67
N GLU A 56 -13.63 -20.81 27.90
CA GLU A 56 -14.21 -22.03 28.44
C GLU A 56 -14.37 -23.15 27.40
N GLN A 57 -14.36 -22.79 26.12
CA GLN A 57 -14.43 -23.77 25.06
C GLN A 57 -13.05 -24.41 24.80
N PRO A 58 -13.01 -25.75 24.62
CA PRO A 58 -11.78 -26.43 24.26
C PRO A 58 -11.11 -25.78 23.04
N ILE A 59 -9.78 -25.72 23.05
CA ILE A 59 -9.02 -25.27 21.88
C ILE A 59 -9.18 -26.35 20.82
N GLN A 60 -10.07 -26.14 19.87
CA GLN A 60 -10.09 -26.92 18.65
C GLN A 60 -9.04 -26.34 17.73
N LEU A 61 -8.01 -27.11 17.46
CA LEU A 61 -7.09 -26.83 16.38
C LEU A 61 -7.85 -27.13 15.09
N GLU A 62 -8.41 -26.08 14.47
CA GLU A 62 -9.11 -26.25 13.19
C GLU A 62 -8.12 -26.81 12.19
N GLN A 63 -8.37 -28.03 11.75
CA GLN A 63 -7.77 -28.51 10.52
C GLN A 63 -8.46 -27.73 9.39
N PHE A 64 -7.69 -26.99 8.63
CA PHE A 64 -8.19 -26.45 7.38
C PHE A 64 -8.55 -27.65 6.52
N SER A 65 -9.84 -27.94 6.36
CA SER A 65 -10.26 -28.84 5.29
C SER A 65 -9.89 -28.11 3.99
N GLU A 66 -9.07 -28.73 3.17
CA GLU A 66 -8.97 -28.33 1.78
C GLU A 66 -10.39 -28.40 1.23
N SER A 67 -11.02 -27.26 1.05
CA SER A 67 -12.29 -27.25 0.35
C SER A 67 -11.95 -27.41 -1.12
N ASP A 68 -12.40 -28.49 -1.73
CA ASP A 68 -12.45 -28.66 -3.19
C ASP A 68 -13.37 -27.59 -3.78
N LYS A 69 -12.93 -26.34 -3.73
CA LYS A 69 -13.64 -25.25 -4.40
C LYS A 69 -13.27 -25.32 -5.87
N THR A 70 -14.16 -25.87 -6.66
CA THR A 70 -14.11 -25.69 -8.10
C THR A 70 -14.25 -24.20 -8.41
N ILE A 71 -13.33 -23.67 -9.20
CA ILE A 71 -13.37 -22.28 -9.64
C ILE A 71 -14.52 -22.14 -10.64
N PRO A 72 -15.53 -21.30 -10.40
CA PRO A 72 -16.66 -21.18 -11.31
C PRO A 72 -16.26 -20.50 -12.63
N ASN A 73 -16.80 -21.02 -13.72
CA ASN A 73 -16.82 -20.30 -14.99
C ASN A 73 -17.91 -19.24 -14.97
N LEU A 74 -17.62 -18.09 -15.53
CA LEU A 74 -18.56 -16.97 -15.61
C LEU A 74 -19.35 -17.02 -16.93
N ASP A 75 -20.19 -18.05 -17.09
CA ASP A 75 -20.93 -18.30 -18.34
C ASP A 75 -21.86 -17.14 -18.74
N PHE A 76 -22.34 -16.37 -17.76
CA PHE A 76 -23.17 -15.18 -17.97
C PHE A 76 -22.42 -14.06 -18.71
N PHE A 77 -21.09 -14.06 -18.64
CA PHE A 77 -20.24 -13.00 -19.17
C PHE A 77 -20.46 -12.76 -20.66
N LYS A 78 -20.86 -13.80 -21.41
CA LYS A 78 -21.10 -13.71 -22.85
C LYS A 78 -22.31 -12.85 -23.23
N ASP A 79 -23.33 -12.83 -22.36
CA ASP A 79 -24.64 -12.24 -22.62
C ASP A 79 -24.82 -10.89 -21.95
N TYR A 80 -23.85 -10.47 -21.11
CA TYR A 80 -23.91 -9.20 -20.40
C TYR A 80 -23.84 -8.02 -21.36
N THR A 81 -24.75 -7.08 -21.14
CA THR A 81 -24.75 -5.76 -21.78
C THR A 81 -23.88 -4.78 -21.00
N GLU A 82 -23.68 -3.58 -21.54
CA GLU A 82 -23.00 -2.49 -20.85
C GLU A 82 -23.64 -2.17 -19.48
N ALA A 83 -24.98 -2.19 -19.41
CA ALA A 83 -25.71 -1.94 -18.18
C ALA A 83 -25.48 -3.04 -17.13
N ASP A 84 -25.42 -4.31 -17.58
CA ASP A 84 -25.14 -5.45 -16.70
C ASP A 84 -23.72 -5.37 -16.15
N PHE A 85 -22.74 -5.04 -16.99
CA PHE A 85 -21.35 -4.84 -16.55
C PHE A 85 -21.20 -3.67 -15.58
N LYS A 86 -21.95 -2.61 -15.76
CA LYS A 86 -21.96 -1.48 -14.82
C LYS A 86 -22.46 -1.90 -13.44
N ALA A 87 -23.53 -2.69 -13.38
CA ALA A 87 -24.06 -3.23 -12.13
C ALA A 87 -23.08 -4.22 -11.50
N TYR A 88 -22.53 -5.14 -12.27
CA TYR A 88 -21.55 -6.13 -11.83
C TYR A 88 -20.28 -5.47 -11.27
N LYS A 89 -19.73 -4.46 -11.97
CA LYS A 89 -18.59 -3.66 -11.49
C LYS A 89 -18.87 -3.07 -10.12
N GLN A 90 -20.05 -2.48 -9.93
CA GLN A 90 -20.42 -1.84 -8.67
C GLN A 90 -20.60 -2.87 -7.54
N GLU A 91 -21.25 -3.99 -7.81
CA GLU A 91 -21.51 -5.05 -6.85
C GLU A 91 -20.21 -5.72 -6.37
N HIS A 92 -19.28 -5.99 -7.29
CA HIS A 92 -18.02 -6.69 -7.00
C HIS A 92 -16.84 -5.75 -6.74
N GLY A 93 -17.02 -4.43 -6.83
CA GLY A 93 -15.99 -3.43 -6.56
C GLY A 93 -14.81 -3.50 -7.52
N LEU A 94 -15.05 -3.81 -8.81
CA LEU A 94 -13.99 -3.95 -9.79
C LEU A 94 -13.30 -2.62 -10.11
N ALA A 95 -11.99 -2.68 -10.28
CA ALA A 95 -11.16 -1.54 -10.68
C ALA A 95 -11.31 -1.22 -12.17
N MET A 96 -11.51 -2.25 -13.01
CA MET A 96 -11.72 -2.11 -14.46
C MET A 96 -12.89 -1.21 -14.79
N GLU A 97 -12.78 -0.48 -15.89
CA GLU A 97 -13.91 0.25 -16.47
C GLU A 97 -14.83 -0.67 -17.28
N VAL A 98 -16.06 -0.22 -17.54
CA VAL A 98 -17.03 -1.01 -18.32
C VAL A 98 -16.50 -1.32 -19.72
N ALA A 99 -15.76 -0.38 -20.33
CA ALA A 99 -15.11 -0.58 -21.63
C ALA A 99 -14.10 -1.73 -21.60
N ASP A 100 -13.36 -1.89 -20.49
CA ASP A 100 -12.40 -2.99 -20.31
C ASP A 100 -13.12 -4.33 -20.21
N LEU A 101 -14.25 -4.37 -19.49
CA LEU A 101 -15.07 -5.58 -19.36
C LEU A 101 -15.66 -6.02 -20.70
N LEU A 102 -16.11 -5.06 -21.53
CA LEU A 102 -16.57 -5.33 -22.90
C LEU A 102 -15.43 -5.85 -23.77
N PHE A 103 -14.26 -5.25 -23.69
CA PHE A 103 -13.07 -5.71 -24.39
C PHE A 103 -12.71 -7.16 -24.01
N ILE A 104 -12.72 -7.46 -22.71
CA ILE A 104 -12.47 -8.82 -22.19
C ILE A 104 -13.55 -9.79 -22.70
N GLN A 105 -14.82 -9.37 -22.71
CA GLN A 105 -15.91 -10.17 -23.24
C GLN A 105 -15.66 -10.57 -24.72
N ASP A 106 -15.29 -9.62 -25.53
CA ASP A 106 -15.00 -9.84 -26.96
C ASP A 106 -13.78 -10.75 -27.15
N TYR A 107 -12.75 -10.57 -26.34
CA TYR A 107 -11.59 -11.46 -26.35
C TYR A 107 -11.98 -12.90 -26.03
N PHE A 108 -12.69 -13.14 -24.93
CA PHE A 108 -13.11 -14.49 -24.55
C PHE A 108 -14.09 -15.12 -25.56
N LYS A 109 -14.96 -14.33 -26.16
CA LYS A 109 -15.80 -14.80 -27.30
C LYS A 109 -14.94 -15.26 -28.47
N SER A 110 -13.87 -14.54 -28.79
CA SER A 110 -12.99 -14.87 -29.92
C SER A 110 -12.25 -16.17 -29.75
N ILE A 111 -11.93 -16.56 -28.51
CA ILE A 111 -11.27 -17.84 -28.19
C ILE A 111 -12.24 -18.96 -27.81
N GLY A 112 -13.55 -18.72 -27.92
CA GLY A 112 -14.60 -19.73 -27.76
C GLY A 112 -14.80 -20.26 -26.33
N ARG A 113 -14.44 -19.47 -25.31
CA ARG A 113 -14.69 -19.79 -23.89
C ARG A 113 -15.03 -18.54 -23.08
N PHE A 114 -15.32 -18.72 -21.81
CA PHE A 114 -15.59 -17.62 -20.86
C PHE A 114 -14.50 -17.55 -19.81
N PRO A 115 -14.30 -16.38 -19.16
CA PRO A 115 -13.37 -16.30 -18.07
C PRO A 115 -13.88 -17.10 -16.86
N THR A 116 -12.97 -17.64 -16.10
CA THR A 116 -13.23 -18.08 -14.73
C THR A 116 -13.27 -16.85 -13.81
N GLU A 117 -13.86 -17.00 -12.62
CA GLU A 117 -13.83 -15.96 -11.60
C GLU A 117 -12.39 -15.52 -11.26
N THR A 118 -11.46 -16.50 -11.19
CA THR A 118 -10.05 -16.21 -10.92
C THR A 118 -9.41 -15.39 -12.03
N GLU A 119 -9.65 -15.76 -13.31
CA GLU A 119 -9.12 -15.01 -14.44
C GLU A 119 -9.63 -13.57 -14.45
N LEU A 120 -10.92 -13.36 -14.18
CA LEU A 120 -11.48 -12.02 -14.10
C LEU A 120 -10.86 -11.19 -12.98
N LYS A 121 -10.67 -11.77 -11.79
CA LYS A 121 -10.00 -11.11 -10.66
C LYS A 121 -8.53 -10.78 -10.94
N VAL A 122 -7.82 -11.68 -11.64
CA VAL A 122 -6.43 -11.42 -12.05
C VAL A 122 -6.37 -10.28 -13.05
N LEU A 123 -7.26 -10.26 -14.04
CA LEU A 123 -7.36 -9.18 -15.02
C LEU A 123 -7.72 -7.86 -14.34
N ASP A 124 -8.68 -7.87 -13.41
CA ASP A 124 -9.05 -6.67 -12.65
C ASP A 124 -7.88 -6.11 -11.84
N THR A 125 -7.11 -6.98 -11.20
CA THR A 125 -5.89 -6.57 -10.48
C THR A 125 -4.84 -5.98 -11.42
N TYR A 126 -4.66 -6.59 -12.59
CA TYR A 126 -3.71 -6.12 -13.61
C TYR A 126 -4.11 -4.78 -14.20
N TRP A 127 -5.41 -4.55 -14.42
CA TRP A 127 -5.97 -3.28 -14.93
C TRP A 127 -6.13 -2.21 -13.87
N SER A 128 -5.97 -2.55 -12.59
CA SER A 128 -6.06 -1.56 -11.54
C SER A 128 -4.99 -0.47 -11.71
N ASP A 129 -5.38 0.77 -11.54
CA ASP A 129 -4.45 1.91 -11.58
C ASP A 129 -3.66 1.99 -10.26
N HIS A 130 -2.83 0.96 -10.03
CA HIS A 130 -2.01 0.85 -8.82
C HIS A 130 -1.09 2.06 -8.69
N CYS A 131 -1.14 2.73 -7.54
CA CYS A 131 -0.43 3.99 -7.28
C CYS A 131 -0.76 5.10 -8.30
N ARG A 132 -1.86 4.98 -9.03
CA ARG A 132 -2.30 5.92 -10.07
C ARG A 132 -1.29 6.13 -11.21
N HIS A 133 -0.51 5.13 -11.54
CA HIS A 133 0.46 5.22 -12.62
C HIS A 133 -0.19 5.63 -13.94
N THR A 134 -1.29 4.99 -14.33
CA THR A 134 -2.03 5.33 -15.55
C THR A 134 -2.56 6.76 -15.50
N THR A 135 -3.15 7.18 -14.36
CA THR A 135 -3.64 8.55 -14.17
C THR A 135 -2.51 9.57 -14.31
N PHE A 136 -1.36 9.33 -13.66
CA PHE A 136 -0.22 10.25 -13.70
C PHE A 136 0.47 10.32 -15.08
N GLU A 137 0.42 9.23 -15.86
CA GLU A 137 0.99 9.16 -17.21
C GLU A 137 0.00 9.54 -18.33
N THR A 138 -1.26 9.84 -17.98
CA THR A 138 -2.26 10.29 -18.97
C THR A 138 -1.82 11.58 -19.63
N GLU A 139 -1.80 11.60 -20.96
CA GLU A 139 -1.47 12.81 -21.73
C GLU A 139 -2.55 13.86 -21.62
N LEU A 140 -2.18 15.05 -21.19
CA LEU A 140 -3.05 16.21 -21.05
C LEU A 140 -3.06 17.02 -22.35
N LYS A 141 -4.16 16.95 -23.10
CA LYS A 141 -4.31 17.66 -24.38
C LYS A 141 -4.74 19.11 -24.22
N LYS A 142 -5.50 19.40 -23.17
CA LYS A 142 -6.02 20.74 -22.89
C LYS A 142 -6.10 20.95 -21.38
N ILE A 143 -5.55 22.06 -20.93
CA ILE A 143 -5.64 22.52 -19.55
C ILE A 143 -6.34 23.85 -19.53
N ASP A 144 -7.33 24.00 -18.65
CA ASP A 144 -8.14 25.18 -18.52
C ASP A 144 -8.28 25.53 -17.02
N PHE A 145 -7.85 26.72 -16.67
CA PHE A 145 -7.87 27.23 -15.29
C PHE A 145 -9.02 28.23 -15.04
N SER A 146 -9.84 28.56 -16.05
CA SER A 146 -10.85 29.61 -15.99
C SER A 146 -11.89 29.43 -14.88
N ALA A 147 -12.14 28.19 -14.44
CA ALA A 147 -13.06 27.90 -13.35
C ALA A 147 -12.44 28.10 -11.94
N SER A 148 -11.14 28.40 -11.86
CA SER A 148 -10.43 28.53 -10.59
C SER A 148 -10.34 29.99 -10.15
N LYS A 149 -10.58 30.24 -8.85
CA LYS A 149 -10.27 31.55 -8.23
C LYS A 149 -8.77 31.88 -8.25
N PHE A 150 -7.92 30.92 -8.56
CA PHE A 150 -6.47 31.07 -8.67
C PHE A 150 -5.98 31.03 -10.13
N GLU A 151 -6.84 31.26 -11.10
CA GLU A 151 -6.54 31.15 -12.53
C GLU A 151 -5.19 31.78 -12.92
N LYS A 152 -4.95 33.03 -12.51
CA LYS A 152 -3.70 33.74 -12.86
C LYS A 152 -2.45 33.08 -12.28
N GLN A 153 -2.52 32.62 -11.05
CA GLN A 153 -1.38 31.96 -10.37
C GLN A 153 -1.11 30.59 -11.01
N LEU A 154 -2.16 29.83 -11.29
CA LEU A 154 -2.05 28.54 -11.95
C LEU A 154 -1.49 28.68 -13.37
N GLN A 155 -2.01 29.65 -14.15
CA GLN A 155 -1.49 29.93 -15.48
C GLN A 155 -0.01 30.31 -15.43
N ALA A 156 0.40 31.21 -14.54
CA ALA A 156 1.80 31.61 -14.40
C ALA A 156 2.71 30.44 -13.99
N THR A 157 2.22 29.49 -13.18
CA THR A 157 2.95 28.28 -12.82
C THR A 157 3.07 27.33 -14.00
N TYR A 158 2.00 27.17 -14.77
CA TYR A 158 2.00 26.37 -15.97
C TYR A 158 2.93 26.92 -17.06
N ASP A 159 2.95 28.25 -17.24
CA ASP A 159 3.89 28.91 -18.16
C ASP A 159 5.35 28.64 -17.77
N LYS A 160 5.68 28.65 -16.46
CA LYS A 160 7.01 28.24 -15.97
C LYS A 160 7.33 26.77 -16.26
N TYR A 161 6.34 25.88 -16.10
CA TYR A 161 6.51 24.49 -16.46
C TYR A 161 6.85 24.33 -17.94
N LEU A 162 6.14 25.02 -18.84
CA LEU A 162 6.42 24.98 -20.28
C LEU A 162 7.82 25.51 -20.61
N ALA A 163 8.22 26.62 -19.99
CA ALA A 163 9.57 27.18 -20.17
C ALA A 163 10.66 26.18 -19.74
N MET A 164 10.52 25.52 -18.59
CA MET A 164 11.46 24.47 -18.15
C MET A 164 11.51 23.28 -19.13
N ARG A 165 10.37 22.90 -19.73
CA ARG A 165 10.35 21.86 -20.76
C ARG A 165 11.17 22.27 -21.99
N ASP A 166 10.99 23.50 -22.44
CA ASP A 166 11.72 24.02 -23.61
C ASP A 166 13.23 24.06 -23.35
N GLU A 167 13.64 24.58 -22.19
CA GLU A 167 15.06 24.61 -21.78
C GLU A 167 15.70 23.21 -21.68
N LEU A 168 14.91 22.22 -21.27
CA LEU A 168 15.34 20.82 -21.17
C LEU A 168 15.21 20.03 -22.48
N GLY A 169 14.76 20.64 -23.57
CA GLY A 169 14.56 19.98 -24.86
C GLY A 169 13.48 18.88 -24.82
N ARG A 170 12.44 19.07 -23.99
CA ARG A 170 11.36 18.09 -23.78
C ARG A 170 10.07 18.43 -24.52
N GLY A 171 10.11 19.32 -25.50
CA GLY A 171 8.94 19.74 -26.28
C GLY A 171 8.15 18.57 -26.89
N ASP A 172 8.86 17.55 -27.38
CA ASP A 172 8.27 16.37 -28.04
C ASP A 172 7.67 15.33 -27.05
N LYS A 173 7.89 15.49 -25.76
CA LYS A 173 7.36 14.54 -24.78
C LYS A 173 5.91 14.91 -24.41
N PRO A 174 5.05 13.92 -24.09
CA PRO A 174 3.70 14.22 -23.66
C PRO A 174 3.70 15.03 -22.35
N GLN A 175 2.73 15.91 -22.22
CA GLN A 175 2.47 16.61 -20.97
C GLN A 175 1.62 15.71 -20.09
N THR A 176 2.16 15.28 -18.96
CA THR A 176 1.49 14.42 -18.00
C THR A 176 1.63 14.98 -16.59
N LEU A 177 0.81 14.51 -15.65
CA LEU A 177 0.97 14.90 -14.25
C LEU A 177 2.34 14.47 -13.70
N MET A 178 2.87 13.33 -14.15
CA MET A 178 4.20 12.86 -13.77
C MET A 178 5.31 13.78 -14.32
N ASP A 179 5.18 14.23 -15.56
CA ASP A 179 6.14 15.20 -16.14
C ASP A 179 6.12 16.51 -15.33
N MET A 180 4.92 17.02 -14.99
CA MET A 180 4.79 18.23 -14.16
C MET A 180 5.41 18.05 -12.77
N ALA A 181 5.20 16.89 -12.14
CA ALA A 181 5.74 16.61 -10.81
C ALA A 181 7.27 16.50 -10.79
N THR A 182 7.89 16.02 -11.88
CA THR A 182 9.33 15.73 -11.93
C THR A 182 10.16 16.78 -12.64
N ILE A 183 9.55 17.69 -13.40
CA ILE A 183 10.26 18.64 -14.26
C ILE A 183 11.19 19.55 -13.48
N PHE A 184 10.77 20.04 -12.31
CA PHE A 184 11.57 20.97 -11.50
C PHE A 184 12.88 20.32 -11.03
N GLY A 185 12.82 19.08 -10.52
CA GLY A 185 14.02 18.35 -10.13
C GLY A 185 14.99 18.13 -11.30
N ARG A 186 14.47 17.82 -12.50
CA ARG A 186 15.27 17.70 -13.73
C ARG A 186 15.91 19.02 -14.12
N TYR A 187 15.16 20.11 -13.99
CA TYR A 187 15.63 21.47 -14.29
C TYR A 187 16.74 21.89 -13.33
N GLU A 188 16.56 21.70 -12.04
CA GLU A 188 17.56 22.02 -11.02
C GLU A 188 18.85 21.22 -11.23
N ARG A 189 18.73 19.94 -11.57
CA ARG A 189 19.88 19.09 -11.88
C ARG A 189 20.63 19.58 -13.12
N ALA A 190 19.91 19.90 -14.20
CA ALA A 190 20.54 20.42 -15.43
C ALA A 190 21.27 21.76 -15.21
N ASN A 191 20.87 22.51 -14.20
CA ASN A 191 21.47 23.78 -13.80
C ASN A 191 22.54 23.64 -12.69
N GLY A 192 23.01 22.43 -12.36
CA GLY A 192 24.06 22.20 -11.37
C GLY A 192 23.69 22.56 -9.93
N ARG A 193 22.40 22.48 -9.57
CA ARG A 193 21.92 22.75 -8.22
C ARG A 193 21.58 21.50 -7.41
N LEU A 194 21.87 20.33 -7.98
CA LEU A 194 21.73 19.02 -7.34
C LEU A 194 23.00 18.18 -7.57
N ASP A 195 24.16 18.79 -7.45
CA ASP A 195 25.45 18.13 -7.70
C ASP A 195 25.82 17.13 -6.61
N ASP A 196 25.21 17.24 -5.45
CA ASP A 196 25.31 16.34 -4.31
C ASP A 196 24.33 15.14 -4.40
N MET A 197 23.50 15.09 -5.44
CA MET A 197 22.62 13.95 -5.68
C MET A 197 23.43 12.80 -6.30
N GLU A 198 23.54 11.70 -5.57
CA GLU A 198 24.17 10.48 -6.06
C GLU A 198 23.46 9.98 -7.33
N VAL A 199 24.25 9.60 -8.33
CA VAL A 199 23.75 9.08 -9.60
C VAL A 199 24.27 7.67 -9.80
N SER A 200 23.37 6.70 -9.66
CA SER A 200 23.66 5.30 -9.94
C SER A 200 22.63 4.70 -10.91
N ASP A 201 22.92 3.52 -11.41
CA ASP A 201 22.00 2.74 -12.26
C ASP A 201 20.81 2.20 -11.46
N GLU A 202 20.91 2.17 -10.14
CA GLU A 202 19.88 1.68 -9.22
C GLU A 202 19.15 2.86 -8.57
N ILE A 203 18.01 3.28 -9.13
CA ILE A 203 17.29 4.50 -8.75
C ILE A 203 16.01 4.14 -7.97
N ASN A 204 16.16 3.41 -6.86
CA ASN A 204 15.02 3.03 -6.02
C ASN A 204 14.80 3.94 -4.81
N ALA A 205 15.78 4.80 -4.48
CA ALA A 205 15.70 5.84 -3.47
C ALA A 205 16.45 7.07 -3.94
N CYS A 206 16.17 8.23 -3.36
CA CYS A 206 16.98 9.43 -3.54
C CYS A 206 18.14 9.37 -2.54
N SER A 207 19.38 9.44 -3.05
CA SER A 207 20.58 9.46 -2.22
C SER A 207 21.32 10.77 -2.40
N VAL A 208 21.72 11.40 -1.30
CA VAL A 208 22.48 12.64 -1.27
C VAL A 208 23.84 12.35 -0.64
N GLU A 209 24.90 12.74 -1.34
CA GLU A 209 26.27 12.64 -0.82
C GLU A 209 26.48 13.65 0.31
N ILE A 210 26.86 13.17 1.47
CA ILE A 210 27.15 13.99 2.64
C ILE A 210 28.47 13.61 3.27
N GLU A 211 29.02 14.51 4.09
CA GLU A 211 30.18 14.25 4.91
C GLU A 211 29.76 14.12 6.37
N VAL A 212 30.12 13.03 6.99
CA VAL A 212 29.80 12.74 8.41
C VAL A 212 31.12 12.72 9.21
N ASP A 213 31.13 13.38 10.35
CA ASP A 213 32.23 13.31 11.30
C ASP A 213 32.03 12.09 12.20
N VAL A 214 32.93 11.11 12.05
CA VAL A 214 32.96 9.91 12.87
C VAL A 214 34.23 9.94 13.74
N ASP A 215 34.09 10.21 15.01
CA ASP A 215 35.19 10.31 15.96
C ASP A 215 36.33 11.28 15.54
N GLY A 216 35.96 12.40 14.89
CA GLY A 216 36.91 13.41 14.40
C GLY A 216 37.49 13.11 13.00
N VAL A 217 37.05 12.03 12.35
CA VAL A 217 37.41 11.71 10.97
C VAL A 217 36.19 11.95 10.07
N LYS A 218 36.39 12.69 9.00
CA LYS A 218 35.33 12.93 8.02
C LYS A 218 35.24 11.80 7.03
N GLU A 219 34.06 11.23 6.92
CA GLU A 219 33.73 10.10 6.03
C GLU A 219 32.66 10.47 5.02
N PRO A 220 32.78 10.04 3.74
CA PRO A 220 31.72 10.20 2.76
C PRO A 220 30.59 9.19 3.07
N TRP A 221 29.40 9.70 3.20
CA TRP A 221 28.19 8.91 3.45
C TRP A 221 27.08 9.27 2.47
N LEU A 222 26.09 8.40 2.34
CA LEU A 222 24.86 8.66 1.61
C LEU A 222 23.70 8.87 2.59
N LEU A 223 23.07 10.03 2.52
CA LEU A 223 21.77 10.26 3.15
C LEU A 223 20.70 9.82 2.17
N MET A 224 20.05 8.71 2.45
CA MET A 224 19.01 8.16 1.61
C MET A 224 17.63 8.64 2.04
N PHE A 225 16.82 9.06 1.08
CA PHE A 225 15.45 9.47 1.29
C PHE A 225 14.50 8.63 0.43
N LYS A 226 13.57 7.96 1.09
CA LYS A 226 12.50 7.20 0.45
C LYS A 226 11.15 7.67 0.95
N ASN A 227 10.27 8.00 0.01
CA ASN A 227 8.86 8.27 0.28
C ASN A 227 8.04 7.05 -0.15
N GLU A 228 7.32 6.45 0.78
CA GLU A 228 6.50 5.27 0.54
C GLU A 228 5.05 5.54 0.91
N THR A 229 4.14 5.16 0.03
CA THR A 229 2.71 5.36 0.25
C THR A 229 2.16 4.30 1.20
N HIS A 230 1.45 4.73 2.24
CA HIS A 230 0.62 3.85 3.05
C HIS A 230 -0.67 3.52 2.31
N ASN A 231 -0.77 2.30 1.81
CA ASN A 231 -1.94 1.82 1.09
C ASN A 231 -3.02 1.28 2.03
N HIS A 232 -4.16 0.86 1.47
CA HIS A 232 -5.25 0.17 2.14
C HIS A 232 -4.83 -0.94 3.13
N PRO A 233 -3.80 -1.78 2.87
CA PRO A 233 -3.36 -2.78 3.84
C PRO A 233 -3.12 -2.22 5.24
N THR A 234 -2.51 -1.03 5.37
CA THR A 234 -2.29 -0.40 6.69
C THR A 234 -3.59 0.06 7.35
N GLU A 235 -4.62 0.42 6.59
CA GLU A 235 -5.94 0.76 7.12
C GLU A 235 -6.71 -0.48 7.59
N ILE A 236 -6.57 -1.60 6.89
CA ILE A 236 -7.35 -2.84 7.09
C ILE A 236 -6.70 -3.72 8.16
N GLU A 237 -5.40 -3.97 8.04
CA GLU A 237 -4.58 -4.74 8.98
C GLU A 237 -3.31 -3.93 9.27
N PRO A 238 -3.36 -3.02 10.26
CA PRO A 238 -2.32 -2.00 10.45
C PRO A 238 -0.94 -2.55 10.79
N PHE A 239 -0.84 -3.71 11.43
CA PHE A 239 0.44 -4.30 11.82
C PHE A 239 1.22 -4.80 10.58
N GLY A 240 0.64 -5.71 9.83
CA GLY A 240 1.29 -6.30 8.64
C GLY A 240 1.38 -5.32 7.48
N GLY A 241 0.34 -4.50 7.28
CA GLY A 241 0.36 -3.44 6.28
C GLY A 241 1.47 -2.43 6.51
N ALA A 242 1.67 -2.00 7.76
CA ALA A 242 2.77 -1.12 8.12
C ALA A 242 4.14 -1.80 7.99
N ALA A 243 4.26 -3.05 8.41
CA ALA A 243 5.49 -3.82 8.25
C ALA A 243 5.87 -3.96 6.76
N THR A 244 4.90 -4.19 5.89
CA THR A 244 5.12 -4.25 4.43
C THR A 244 5.60 -2.91 3.88
N CYS A 245 4.97 -1.80 4.27
CA CYS A 245 5.37 -0.46 3.84
C CYS A 245 6.80 -0.11 4.24
N ILE A 246 7.16 -0.33 5.51
CA ILE A 246 8.53 -0.03 5.96
C ILE A 246 9.54 -1.00 5.34
N GLY A 247 9.12 -2.24 5.05
CA GLY A 247 9.93 -3.21 4.34
C GLY A 247 10.35 -2.71 2.96
N GLY A 248 9.41 -2.15 2.18
CA GLY A 248 9.69 -1.50 0.91
C GLY A 248 10.60 -0.28 1.08
N ALA A 249 10.27 0.60 2.03
CA ALA A 249 11.03 1.81 2.28
C ALA A 249 12.50 1.56 2.67
N ILE A 250 12.81 0.45 3.35
CA ILE A 250 14.17 0.07 3.74
C ILE A 250 14.87 -0.71 2.62
N ARG A 251 14.18 -1.63 1.96
CA ARG A 251 14.77 -2.50 0.93
C ARG A 251 15.18 -1.76 -0.33
N ASP A 252 14.44 -0.70 -0.70
CA ASP A 252 14.80 0.10 -1.87
C ASP A 252 16.16 0.79 -1.68
N PRO A 253 16.46 1.47 -0.56
CA PRO A 253 17.83 1.94 -0.28
C PRO A 253 18.87 0.82 -0.25
N LEU A 254 18.56 -0.36 0.29
CA LEU A 254 19.48 -1.50 0.32
C LEU A 254 19.79 -2.05 -1.09
N SER A 255 18.84 -1.96 -2.03
CA SER A 255 19.05 -2.39 -3.42
C SER A 255 20.11 -1.57 -4.15
N GLY A 256 20.37 -0.34 -3.72
CA GLY A 256 21.45 0.54 -4.19
C GLY A 256 22.86 0.14 -3.76
N ARG A 257 23.07 -1.12 -3.30
CA ARG A 257 24.35 -1.66 -2.78
C ARG A 257 24.89 -0.93 -1.57
N SER A 258 24.01 -0.25 -0.85
CA SER A 258 24.34 0.45 0.37
C SER A 258 23.77 -0.30 1.57
N TYR A 259 24.49 -0.28 2.68
CA TYR A 259 23.97 -0.78 3.93
C TYR A 259 23.25 0.33 4.69
N VAL A 260 22.04 0.08 5.17
CA VAL A 260 21.29 1.05 5.97
C VAL A 260 21.63 0.84 7.45
N TYR A 261 22.34 1.80 8.03
CA TYR A 261 22.77 1.75 9.44
C TYR A 261 21.73 2.25 10.42
N GLN A 262 21.00 3.27 10.01
CA GLN A 262 20.01 3.95 10.84
C GLN A 262 18.88 4.48 9.96
N ALA A 263 17.67 4.30 10.42
CA ALA A 263 16.49 4.83 9.74
C ALA A 263 15.66 5.71 10.67
N MET A 264 15.16 6.80 10.14
CA MET A 264 14.14 7.61 10.78
C MET A 264 12.87 7.50 9.94
N ARG A 265 11.79 7.04 10.57
CA ARG A 265 10.49 7.01 9.92
C ARG A 265 9.63 8.17 10.38
N ILE A 266 9.10 8.89 9.40
CA ILE A 266 8.08 9.91 9.62
C ILE A 266 6.81 9.41 8.94
N SER A 267 5.71 9.31 9.68
CA SER A 267 4.42 8.83 9.16
C SER A 267 3.29 9.63 9.77
N GLY A 268 2.28 9.90 8.96
CA GLY A 268 1.02 10.51 9.37
C GLY A 268 -0.12 9.49 9.27
N ALA A 269 -1.10 9.66 10.15
CA ALA A 269 -2.40 9.01 10.08
C ALA A 269 -3.47 10.10 10.14
N GLY A 270 -4.75 9.72 10.17
CA GLY A 270 -5.82 10.64 10.51
C GLY A 270 -5.69 11.16 11.96
N ASP A 271 -6.63 12.00 12.36
CA ASP A 271 -6.63 12.56 13.71
C ASP A 271 -6.82 11.46 14.76
N ILE A 272 -5.76 11.19 15.52
CA ILE A 272 -5.76 10.16 16.58
C ILE A 272 -6.61 10.56 17.79
N THR A 273 -7.02 11.80 17.89
CA THR A 273 -7.91 12.31 18.95
C THR A 273 -9.38 12.18 18.60
N GLN A 274 -9.69 11.77 17.35
CA GLN A 274 -11.05 11.56 16.88
C GLN A 274 -11.80 10.58 17.81
N PRO A 275 -13.00 10.93 18.27
CA PRO A 275 -13.82 10.04 19.08
C PRO A 275 -14.12 8.73 18.34
N ILE A 276 -14.12 7.61 19.08
CA ILE A 276 -14.43 6.28 18.50
C ILE A 276 -15.81 6.25 17.85
N SER A 277 -16.77 7.02 18.41
CA SER A 277 -18.12 7.15 17.86
C SER A 277 -18.18 7.74 16.45
N GLU A 278 -17.14 8.47 16.03
CA GLU A 278 -17.02 9.07 14.70
C GLU A 278 -16.27 8.18 13.70
N THR A 279 -15.89 6.98 14.14
CA THR A 279 -15.25 6.02 13.23
C THR A 279 -16.20 5.64 12.10
N ARG A 280 -15.73 5.72 10.86
CA ARG A 280 -16.49 5.32 9.66
C ARG A 280 -16.94 3.88 9.77
N ALA A 281 -18.12 3.58 9.23
CA ALA A 281 -18.64 2.20 9.17
C ALA A 281 -17.65 1.27 8.46
N GLY A 282 -17.38 0.10 9.04
CA GLY A 282 -16.46 -0.90 8.49
C GLY A 282 -14.97 -0.55 8.59
N LYS A 283 -14.59 0.53 9.31
CA LYS A 283 -13.20 0.95 9.49
C LYS A 283 -12.77 0.83 10.95
N LEU A 284 -11.46 0.76 11.16
CA LEU A 284 -10.85 0.83 12.49
C LEU A 284 -10.75 2.29 12.96
N PRO A 285 -10.82 2.55 14.29
CA PRO A 285 -10.54 3.87 14.82
C PRO A 285 -9.13 4.35 14.50
N GLN A 286 -8.95 5.66 14.26
CA GLN A 286 -7.65 6.23 13.87
C GLN A 286 -6.55 5.97 14.91
N GLN A 287 -6.87 6.03 16.19
CA GLN A 287 -5.92 5.70 17.26
C GLN A 287 -5.48 4.23 17.23
N VAL A 288 -6.37 3.29 16.85
CA VAL A 288 -6.04 1.86 16.71
C VAL A 288 -5.11 1.66 15.53
N ILE A 289 -5.42 2.27 14.39
CA ILE A 289 -4.57 2.20 13.18
C ILE A 289 -3.17 2.72 13.52
N SER A 290 -3.06 3.92 14.07
CA SER A 290 -1.77 4.57 14.36
C SER A 290 -0.92 3.78 15.34
N LYS A 291 -1.51 3.31 16.44
CA LYS A 291 -0.81 2.52 17.47
C LYS A 291 -0.32 1.18 16.91
N THR A 292 -1.19 0.49 16.18
CA THR A 292 -0.88 -0.84 15.64
C THR A 292 0.12 -0.77 14.49
N ALA A 293 0.01 0.24 13.63
CA ALA A 293 0.99 0.52 12.58
C ALA A 293 2.38 0.81 13.18
N ALA A 294 2.47 1.65 14.21
CA ALA A 294 3.73 1.93 14.90
C ALA A 294 4.38 0.65 15.44
N HIS A 295 3.58 -0.29 15.97
CA HIS A 295 4.06 -1.59 16.40
C HIS A 295 4.56 -2.45 15.24
N GLY A 296 3.87 -2.44 14.08
CA GLY A 296 4.30 -3.13 12.86
C GLY A 296 5.66 -2.64 12.36
N TYR A 297 5.87 -1.33 12.32
CA TYR A 297 7.15 -0.74 11.95
C TYR A 297 8.29 -1.16 12.89
N SER A 298 8.05 -1.01 14.20
CA SER A 298 9.04 -1.38 15.20
C SER A 298 9.39 -2.87 15.13
N SER A 299 8.39 -3.73 14.95
CA SER A 299 8.62 -5.17 14.82
C SER A 299 9.49 -5.51 13.60
N TYR A 300 9.21 -4.89 12.46
CA TYR A 300 9.99 -5.12 11.24
C TYR A 300 11.43 -4.60 11.39
N GLY A 301 11.60 -3.37 11.85
CA GLY A 301 12.94 -2.79 12.06
C GLY A 301 13.79 -3.63 13.01
N ASN A 302 13.21 -4.08 14.12
CA ASN A 302 13.93 -4.95 15.07
C ASN A 302 14.31 -6.32 14.47
N GLN A 303 13.52 -6.87 13.54
CA GLN A 303 13.84 -8.14 12.89
C GLN A 303 15.02 -8.05 11.94
N ILE A 304 15.20 -6.91 11.28
CA ILE A 304 16.31 -6.69 10.34
C ILE A 304 17.51 -5.96 10.98
N GLY A 305 17.41 -5.54 12.23
CA GLY A 305 18.49 -4.91 12.98
C GLY A 305 18.69 -3.43 12.72
N LEU A 306 17.60 -2.72 12.36
CA LEU A 306 17.56 -1.27 12.15
C LEU A 306 16.89 -0.53 13.31
#